data_74055c7baadcc61f2a9e097ee403bd18
#
_entry.id   74055c7baadcc61f2a9e097ee403bd18
#
_cell.length_a   1.000
_cell.length_b   1.000
_cell.length_c   1.000
_cell.angle_alpha   90.00
_cell.angle_beta   90.00
_cell.angle_gamma   90.00
#
_symmetry.space_group_name_H-M   'P 1'
#
loop_
_entity.id
_entity.type
_entity.pdbx_description
1 polymer ?
#
loop_
_entity_poly.entity_id
_entity_poly.type
_entity_poly.pdbx_seq_one_letter_code
_entity_poly.pdbx_strand_id
1 'polypeptide(L)'
;MSALPDRSRSQALQYAFTAHVRDPQENPAPNGIEDRRMGIYRDLIFCNVEQFIASNFPVIRTLYDDAEWNGLVRAFLREHQCHTPLFPEFGREFLRYLEWRQEQGRDDPPFLLELAHYEFAELALALDNNEIAAVAHAADGDPLHGVPVVSPLAWVQ
;
A
#
# COMPACT_ATOMS: atom_id res chain seq x y z
N MET A 1 -16.02 -29.06 -33.37
CA MET A 1 -16.32 -28.66 -31.99
C MET A 1 -15.01 -28.17 -31.37
N SER A 2 -14.77 -26.88 -31.42
CA SER A 2 -13.57 -26.27 -30.81
C SER A 2 -13.82 -26.15 -29.32
N ALA A 3 -13.08 -26.89 -28.52
CA ALA A 3 -13.13 -26.76 -27.06
C ALA A 3 -12.68 -25.33 -26.70
N LEU A 4 -13.53 -24.58 -26.03
CA LEU A 4 -13.16 -23.32 -25.40
C LEU A 4 -11.93 -23.59 -24.52
N PRO A 5 -10.89 -22.73 -24.57
CA PRO A 5 -9.74 -22.89 -23.69
C PRO A 5 -10.23 -22.92 -22.25
N ASP A 6 -9.78 -23.93 -21.55
CA ASP A 6 -10.18 -24.23 -20.18
C ASP A 6 -9.87 -23.01 -19.26
N ARG A 7 -10.84 -22.14 -19.06
CA ARG A 7 -10.75 -20.96 -18.18
C ARG A 7 -10.28 -21.38 -16.79
N SER A 8 -10.64 -22.59 -16.36
CA SER A 8 -10.25 -23.15 -15.07
C SER A 8 -8.73 -23.40 -14.99
N ARG A 9 -8.12 -23.90 -16.07
CA ARG A 9 -6.68 -24.15 -16.13
C ARG A 9 -5.85 -22.86 -16.16
N SER A 10 -6.28 -21.87 -16.97
CA SER A 10 -5.63 -20.56 -17.03
C SER A 10 -5.72 -19.82 -15.69
N GLN A 11 -6.89 -19.87 -15.06
CA GLN A 11 -7.11 -19.26 -13.75
C GLN A 11 -6.27 -19.95 -12.67
N ALA A 12 -6.22 -21.28 -12.65
CA ALA A 12 -5.38 -22.03 -11.71
C ALA A 12 -3.89 -21.69 -11.87
N LEU A 13 -3.41 -21.53 -13.12
CA LEU A 13 -2.05 -21.10 -13.39
C LEU A 13 -1.77 -19.68 -12.88
N GLN A 14 -2.72 -18.74 -13.05
CA GLN A 14 -2.61 -17.38 -12.54
C GLN A 14 -2.53 -17.35 -11.00
N TYR A 15 -3.37 -18.12 -10.34
CA TYR A 15 -3.33 -18.22 -8.87
C TYR A 15 -2.02 -18.85 -8.38
N ALA A 16 -1.57 -19.91 -9.01
CA ALA A 16 -0.28 -20.54 -8.65
C ALA A 16 0.90 -19.56 -8.88
N PHE A 17 0.88 -18.81 -9.97
CA PHE A 17 1.88 -17.80 -10.28
C PHE A 17 1.89 -16.69 -9.21
N THR A 18 0.73 -16.10 -8.91
CA THR A 18 0.63 -15.01 -7.93
C THR A 18 0.95 -15.47 -6.52
N ALA A 19 0.53 -16.67 -6.13
CA ALA A 19 0.89 -17.27 -4.85
C ALA A 19 2.41 -17.44 -4.71
N HIS A 20 3.06 -17.97 -5.74
CA HIS A 20 4.51 -18.14 -5.74
C HIS A 20 5.26 -16.80 -5.67
N VAL A 21 4.82 -15.78 -6.41
CA VAL A 21 5.47 -14.46 -6.38
C VAL A 21 5.33 -13.79 -5.01
N ARG A 22 4.19 -13.97 -4.35
CA ARG A 22 3.91 -13.40 -3.02
C ARG A 22 4.69 -14.12 -1.91
N ASP A 23 4.74 -15.43 -1.99
CA ASP A 23 5.44 -16.28 -1.01
C ASP A 23 6.11 -17.48 -1.71
N PRO A 24 7.33 -17.30 -2.22
CA PRO A 24 8.03 -18.36 -2.94
C PRO A 24 8.53 -19.49 -2.03
N GLN A 25 8.54 -19.29 -0.71
CA GLN A 25 8.98 -20.32 0.24
C GLN A 25 7.88 -21.37 0.46
N GLU A 26 6.64 -20.94 0.60
CA GLU A 26 5.50 -21.82 0.84
C GLU A 26 4.81 -22.31 -0.45
N ASN A 27 4.95 -21.57 -1.54
CA ASN A 27 4.26 -21.88 -2.78
C ASN A 27 5.26 -22.24 -3.89
N PRO A 28 5.24 -23.45 -4.43
CA PRO A 28 6.13 -23.84 -5.52
C PRO A 28 5.84 -23.06 -6.81
N ALA A 29 6.87 -22.89 -7.63
CA ALA A 29 6.71 -22.27 -8.95
C ALA A 29 5.75 -23.09 -9.84
N PRO A 30 4.92 -22.43 -10.66
CA PRO A 30 4.06 -23.14 -11.61
C PRO A 30 4.86 -23.99 -12.59
N ASN A 31 4.36 -25.19 -12.87
CA ASN A 31 4.99 -26.09 -13.83
C ASN A 31 5.09 -25.45 -15.24
N GLY A 32 6.20 -25.67 -15.90
CA GLY A 32 6.43 -25.22 -17.28
C GLY A 32 6.99 -23.80 -17.40
N ILE A 33 7.27 -23.13 -16.29
CA ILE A 33 7.99 -21.84 -16.26
C ILE A 33 9.40 -22.11 -15.70
N GLU A 34 10.41 -21.66 -16.42
CA GLU A 34 11.81 -21.75 -16.00
C GLU A 34 12.06 -20.94 -14.72
N ASP A 35 12.75 -21.51 -13.73
CA ASP A 35 12.97 -20.85 -12.42
C ASP A 35 13.70 -19.51 -12.56
N ARG A 36 14.63 -19.38 -13.50
CA ARG A 36 15.28 -18.11 -13.82
C ARG A 36 14.28 -17.02 -14.20
N ARG A 37 13.25 -17.36 -14.99
CA ARG A 37 12.19 -16.41 -15.36
C ARG A 37 11.31 -16.06 -14.17
N MET A 38 10.96 -17.06 -13.37
CA MET A 38 10.22 -16.82 -12.13
C MET A 38 10.99 -15.91 -11.18
N GLY A 39 12.32 -16.07 -11.08
CA GLY A 39 13.20 -15.18 -10.29
C GLY A 39 13.06 -13.73 -10.71
N ILE A 40 13.10 -13.44 -12.00
CA ILE A 40 12.92 -12.06 -12.52
C ILE A 40 11.57 -11.48 -12.09
N TYR A 41 10.49 -12.24 -12.17
CA TYR A 41 9.17 -11.75 -11.76
C TYR A 41 9.07 -11.55 -10.25
N ARG A 42 9.63 -12.48 -9.45
CA ARG A 42 9.67 -12.34 -7.98
C ARG A 42 10.38 -11.05 -7.56
N ASP A 43 11.56 -10.81 -8.14
CA ASP A 43 12.38 -9.66 -7.81
C ASP A 43 11.71 -8.35 -8.30
N LEU A 44 11.19 -8.34 -9.53
CA LEU A 44 10.53 -7.17 -10.11
C LEU A 44 9.31 -6.75 -9.29
N ILE A 45 8.44 -7.70 -8.95
CA ILE A 45 7.21 -7.41 -8.19
C ILE A 45 7.57 -6.97 -6.77
N PHE A 46 8.52 -7.65 -6.14
CA PHE A 46 8.97 -7.28 -4.80
C PHE A 46 9.58 -5.87 -4.78
N CYS A 47 10.53 -5.58 -5.68
CA CYS A 47 11.16 -4.26 -5.74
C CYS A 47 10.14 -3.15 -6.05
N ASN A 48 9.18 -3.38 -6.93
CA ASN A 48 8.12 -2.41 -7.20
C ASN A 48 7.28 -2.12 -5.96
N VAL A 49 6.84 -3.16 -5.26
CA VAL A 49 6.04 -3.00 -4.03
C VAL A 49 6.85 -2.31 -2.95
N GLU A 50 8.10 -2.73 -2.74
CA GLU A 50 9.01 -2.11 -1.78
C GLU A 50 9.18 -0.61 -2.06
N GLN A 51 9.49 -0.23 -3.30
CA GLN A 51 9.65 1.16 -3.69
C GLN A 51 8.37 1.98 -3.49
N PHE A 52 7.20 1.41 -3.81
CA PHE A 52 5.92 2.08 -3.55
C PHE A 52 5.70 2.34 -2.07
N ILE A 53 5.91 1.34 -1.22
CA ILE A 53 5.74 1.51 0.23
C ILE A 53 6.78 2.50 0.76
N ALA A 54 8.05 2.39 0.38
CA ALA A 54 9.11 3.30 0.79
C ALA A 54 8.84 4.75 0.36
N SER A 55 8.25 4.97 -0.81
CA SER A 55 7.89 6.32 -1.28
C SER A 55 6.68 6.93 -0.56
N ASN A 56 5.76 6.10 -0.09
CA ASN A 56 4.60 6.55 0.68
C ASN A 56 4.92 6.76 2.17
N PHE A 57 5.93 6.05 2.69
CA PHE A 57 6.31 6.02 4.10
C PHE A 57 7.82 6.24 4.27
N PRO A 58 8.36 7.38 3.82
CA PRO A 58 9.80 7.62 3.80
C PRO A 58 10.43 7.71 5.18
N VAL A 59 9.74 8.23 6.19
CA VAL A 59 10.25 8.29 7.56
C VAL A 59 10.29 6.90 8.17
N ILE A 60 9.21 6.13 8.05
CA ILE A 60 9.16 4.74 8.51
C ILE A 60 10.30 3.94 7.88
N ARG A 61 10.54 4.09 6.57
CA ARG A 61 11.64 3.42 5.87
C ARG A 61 13.00 3.66 6.55
N THR A 62 13.25 4.85 7.09
CA THR A 62 14.51 5.18 7.76
C THR A 62 14.68 4.56 9.13
N LEU A 63 13.59 4.10 9.76
CA LEU A 63 13.61 3.50 11.10
C LEU A 63 13.99 2.02 11.09
N TYR A 64 13.97 1.39 9.93
CA TYR A 64 14.30 -0.02 9.75
C TYR A 64 15.63 -0.17 8.99
N ASP A 65 16.40 -1.17 9.35
CA ASP A 65 17.48 -1.61 8.46
C ASP A 65 16.90 -2.31 7.22
N ASP A 66 17.75 -2.58 6.23
CA ASP A 66 17.29 -3.17 4.96
C ASP A 66 16.69 -4.57 5.12
N ALA A 67 17.19 -5.35 6.08
CA ALA A 67 16.71 -6.71 6.31
C ALA A 67 15.32 -6.70 7.00
N GLU A 68 15.16 -5.86 8.01
CA GLU A 68 13.90 -5.65 8.74
C GLU A 68 12.82 -5.09 7.80
N TRP A 69 13.17 -4.04 7.04
CA TRP A 69 12.27 -3.43 6.08
C TRP A 69 11.79 -4.43 5.01
N ASN A 70 12.74 -5.13 4.40
CA ASN A 70 12.41 -6.15 3.40
C ASN A 70 11.56 -7.29 4.00
N GLY A 71 11.79 -7.62 5.28
CA GLY A 71 10.99 -8.57 6.04
C GLY A 71 9.54 -8.10 6.19
N LEU A 72 9.34 -6.83 6.56
CA LEU A 72 8.00 -6.21 6.70
C LEU A 72 7.25 -6.17 5.36
N VAL A 73 7.91 -5.73 4.29
CA VAL A 73 7.33 -5.69 2.94
C VAL A 73 7.01 -7.09 2.42
N ARG A 74 7.87 -8.07 2.70
CA ARG A 74 7.62 -9.47 2.33
C ARG A 74 6.43 -10.04 3.09
N ALA A 75 6.31 -9.73 4.37
CA ALA A 75 5.16 -10.13 5.18
C ALA A 75 3.87 -9.49 4.68
N PHE A 76 3.89 -8.21 4.30
CA PHE A 76 2.76 -7.54 3.66
C PHE A 76 2.32 -8.26 2.38
N LEU A 77 3.25 -8.56 1.47
CA LEU A 77 2.94 -9.29 0.23
C LEU A 77 2.34 -10.67 0.50
N ARG A 78 2.83 -11.38 1.52
CA ARG A 78 2.39 -12.72 1.87
C ARG A 78 1.02 -12.72 2.54
N GLU A 79 0.81 -11.85 3.51
CA GLU A 79 -0.32 -11.91 4.45
C GLU A 79 -1.50 -11.04 4.01
N HIS A 80 -1.24 -9.92 3.32
CA HIS A 80 -2.28 -8.98 2.90
C HIS A 80 -2.65 -9.15 1.43
N GLN A 81 -3.96 -9.24 1.15
CA GLN A 81 -4.47 -9.23 -0.23
C GLN A 81 -4.94 -7.81 -0.57
N CYS A 82 -4.18 -7.12 -1.41
CA CYS A 82 -4.60 -5.84 -1.93
C CYS A 82 -5.85 -6.00 -2.82
N HIS A 83 -6.86 -5.19 -2.58
CA HIS A 83 -8.12 -5.23 -3.32
C HIS A 83 -8.24 -4.09 -4.34
N THR A 84 -7.35 -3.11 -4.29
CA THR A 84 -7.35 -1.98 -5.22
C THR A 84 -6.35 -2.18 -6.36
N PRO A 85 -6.73 -1.91 -7.61
CA PRO A 85 -5.80 -1.84 -8.72
C PRO A 85 -5.12 -0.46 -8.85
N LEU A 86 -5.48 0.51 -7.99
CA LEU A 86 -5.01 1.89 -8.09
C LEU A 86 -3.78 2.12 -7.23
N PHE A 87 -2.68 2.50 -7.86
CA PHE A 87 -1.41 2.77 -7.18
C PHE A 87 -1.49 3.83 -6.05
N PRO A 88 -2.23 4.94 -6.18
CA PRO A 88 -2.35 5.90 -5.08
C PRO A 88 -3.00 5.33 -3.82
N GLU A 89 -3.81 4.28 -3.96
CA GLU A 89 -4.46 3.62 -2.84
C GLU A 89 -3.60 2.54 -2.18
N PHE A 90 -2.43 2.25 -2.73
CA PHE A 90 -1.54 1.21 -2.22
C PHE A 90 -1.04 1.53 -0.80
N GLY A 91 -0.78 2.79 -0.51
CA GLY A 91 -0.46 3.25 0.84
C GLY A 91 -1.57 2.95 1.85
N ARG A 92 -2.84 3.08 1.44
CA ARG A 92 -4.00 2.72 2.27
C ARG A 92 -4.08 1.21 2.54
N GLU A 93 -3.72 0.38 1.57
CA GLU A 93 -3.64 -1.07 1.77
C GLU A 93 -2.55 -1.43 2.79
N PHE A 94 -1.42 -0.73 2.76
CA PHE A 94 -0.36 -0.94 3.74
C PHE A 94 -0.78 -0.48 5.15
N LEU A 95 -1.50 0.65 5.29
CA LEU A 95 -2.11 1.06 6.56
C LEU A 95 -3.04 -0.01 7.14
N ARG A 96 -3.97 -0.54 6.33
CA ARG A 96 -4.88 -1.63 6.75
C ARG A 96 -4.12 -2.87 7.20
N TYR A 97 -2.98 -3.15 6.57
CA TYR A 97 -2.13 -4.24 6.98
C TYR A 97 -1.47 -3.96 8.35
N LEU A 98 -1.00 -2.74 8.59
CA LEU A 98 -0.43 -2.37 9.89
C LEU A 98 -1.48 -2.37 11.00
N GLU A 99 -2.70 -1.91 10.73
CA GLU A 99 -3.85 -2.03 11.64
C GLU A 99 -4.11 -3.49 12.02
N TRP A 100 -4.19 -4.35 11.01
CA TRP A 100 -4.37 -5.78 11.24
C TRP A 100 -3.21 -6.39 12.04
N ARG A 101 -1.96 -6.02 11.77
CA ARG A 101 -0.79 -6.48 12.54
C ARG A 101 -0.90 -6.11 14.02
N GLN A 102 -1.32 -4.88 14.31
CA GLN A 102 -1.53 -4.41 15.67
C GLN A 102 -2.64 -5.20 16.37
N GLU A 103 -3.76 -5.46 15.70
CA GLU A 103 -4.85 -6.29 16.22
C GLU A 103 -4.40 -7.74 16.52
N GLN A 104 -3.48 -8.27 15.72
CA GLN A 104 -2.89 -9.60 15.93
C GLN A 104 -1.81 -9.62 17.04
N GLY A 105 -1.50 -8.47 17.65
CA GLY A 105 -0.48 -8.38 18.69
C GLY A 105 0.94 -8.66 18.19
N ARG A 106 1.23 -8.29 16.92
CA ARG A 106 2.59 -8.41 16.36
C ARG A 106 3.54 -7.47 17.11
N ASP A 107 4.79 -7.89 17.21
CA ASP A 107 5.85 -7.14 17.88
C ASP A 107 6.39 -6.01 16.98
N ASP A 108 5.51 -5.06 16.69
CA ASP A 108 5.84 -3.84 15.96
C ASP A 108 6.08 -2.67 16.92
N PRO A 109 6.89 -1.67 16.55
CA PRO A 109 7.03 -0.46 17.36
C PRO A 109 5.66 0.16 17.66
N PRO A 110 5.37 0.55 18.91
CA PRO A 110 4.03 1.01 19.31
C PRO A 110 3.57 2.28 18.58
N PHE A 111 4.50 3.06 18.05
CA PHE A 111 4.22 4.27 17.27
C PHE A 111 4.08 4.03 15.76
N LEU A 112 4.33 2.81 15.27
CA LEU A 112 4.42 2.53 13.84
C LEU A 112 3.14 2.88 13.09
N LEU A 113 2.00 2.46 13.62
CA LEU A 113 0.71 2.70 12.97
C LEU A 113 0.35 4.19 12.95
N GLU A 114 0.56 4.90 14.07
CA GLU A 114 0.29 6.34 14.15
C GLU A 114 1.17 7.14 13.19
N LEU A 115 2.47 6.78 13.11
CA LEU A 115 3.39 7.40 12.17
C LEU A 115 2.99 7.13 10.72
N ALA A 116 2.55 5.90 10.41
CA ALA A 116 2.07 5.56 9.08
C ALA A 116 0.81 6.35 8.68
N HIS A 117 -0.13 6.53 9.61
CA HIS A 117 -1.29 7.39 9.38
C HIS A 117 -0.87 8.84 9.09
N TYR A 118 0.10 9.36 9.83
CA TYR A 118 0.59 10.72 9.64
C TYR A 118 1.23 10.91 8.25
N GLU A 119 2.17 10.04 7.86
CA GLU A 119 2.83 10.11 6.55
C GLU A 119 1.82 9.94 5.39
N PHE A 120 0.86 9.03 5.56
CA PHE A 120 -0.18 8.85 4.55
C PHE A 120 -1.11 10.08 4.45
N ALA A 121 -1.44 10.73 5.56
CA ALA A 121 -2.24 11.95 5.56
C ALA A 121 -1.50 13.09 4.84
N GLU A 122 -0.20 13.27 5.08
CA GLU A 122 0.61 14.25 4.36
C GLU A 122 0.60 14.00 2.84
N LEU A 123 0.80 12.76 2.42
CA LEU A 123 0.75 12.38 1.01
C LEU A 123 -0.65 12.61 0.41
N ALA A 124 -1.70 12.20 1.11
CA ALA A 124 -3.07 12.34 0.65
C ALA A 124 -3.48 13.80 0.50
N LEU A 125 -3.06 14.66 1.44
CA LEU A 125 -3.28 16.11 1.37
C LEU A 125 -2.47 16.76 0.24
N ALA A 126 -1.26 16.31 -0.01
CA ALA A 126 -0.43 16.79 -1.12
C ALA A 126 -1.02 16.44 -2.50
N LEU A 127 -1.80 15.36 -2.59
CA LEU A 127 -2.48 14.91 -3.80
C LEU A 127 -3.94 15.39 -3.90
N ASP A 128 -4.44 16.06 -2.86
CA ASP A 128 -5.82 16.54 -2.84
C ASP A 128 -5.98 17.72 -3.82
N ASN A 129 -6.97 17.61 -4.69
CA ASN A 129 -7.29 18.63 -5.70
C ASN A 129 -8.26 19.70 -5.17
N ASN A 130 -8.66 19.66 -3.91
CA ASN A 130 -9.50 20.68 -3.32
C ASN A 130 -8.72 21.99 -3.18
N GLU A 131 -9.36 23.10 -3.59
CA GLU A 131 -8.78 24.43 -3.47
C GLU A 131 -9.49 25.21 -2.35
N ILE A 132 -8.71 25.90 -1.51
CA ILE A 132 -9.26 26.79 -0.46
C ILE A 132 -10.19 27.82 -1.05
N ALA A 133 -9.86 28.34 -2.25
CA ALA A 133 -10.66 29.33 -2.97
C ALA A 133 -12.06 28.81 -3.41
N ALA A 134 -12.26 27.49 -3.46
CA ALA A 134 -13.56 26.90 -3.80
C ALA A 134 -14.59 27.01 -2.67
N VAL A 135 -14.15 27.31 -1.45
CA VAL A 135 -15.06 27.52 -0.30
C VAL A 135 -15.50 28.98 -0.25
N ALA A 136 -16.80 29.18 -0.25
CA ALA A 136 -17.37 30.54 -0.15
C ALA A 136 -16.97 31.19 1.21
N HIS A 137 -16.20 32.25 1.14
CA HIS A 137 -15.76 33.02 2.30
C HIS A 137 -15.65 34.50 1.96
N ALA A 138 -15.73 35.37 2.97
CA ALA A 138 -15.48 36.79 2.82
C ALA A 138 -13.98 37.05 2.97
N ALA A 139 -13.27 37.32 1.87
CA ALA A 139 -11.82 37.53 1.88
C ALA A 139 -11.38 38.74 2.72
N ASP A 140 -12.27 39.73 2.92
CA ASP A 140 -12.11 40.97 3.69
C ASP A 140 -12.85 40.92 5.05
N GLY A 141 -13.30 39.71 5.45
CA GLY A 141 -13.98 39.50 6.74
C GLY A 141 -13.08 39.77 7.93
N ASP A 142 -13.70 40.21 9.06
CA ASP A 142 -12.97 40.42 10.32
C ASP A 142 -12.54 39.06 10.92
N PRO A 143 -11.22 38.74 10.98
CA PRO A 143 -10.74 37.46 11.48
C PRO A 143 -10.94 37.26 13.00
N LEU A 144 -11.21 38.35 13.75
CA LEU A 144 -11.38 38.29 15.20
C LEU A 144 -12.86 38.13 15.62
N HIS A 145 -13.81 38.66 14.83
CA HIS A 145 -15.23 38.64 15.17
C HIS A 145 -16.09 37.86 14.16
N GLY A 146 -15.52 37.48 13.05
CA GLY A 146 -16.18 36.68 12.03
C GLY A 146 -16.30 35.18 12.43
N VAL A 147 -17.15 34.44 11.73
CA VAL A 147 -17.24 33.02 11.86
C VAL A 147 -16.17 32.37 10.95
N PRO A 148 -15.19 31.65 11.49
CA PRO A 148 -14.16 31.04 10.67
C PRO A 148 -14.76 29.92 9.79
N VAL A 149 -14.31 29.86 8.56
CA VAL A 149 -14.63 28.75 7.63
C VAL A 149 -13.49 27.77 7.63
N VAL A 150 -13.83 26.47 7.80
CA VAL A 150 -12.82 25.40 7.80
C VAL A 150 -12.32 25.18 6.38
N SER A 151 -11.01 25.10 6.21
CA SER A 151 -10.40 24.73 4.93
C SER A 151 -10.86 23.34 4.49
N PRO A 152 -11.15 23.10 3.20
CA PRO A 152 -11.44 21.76 2.69
C PRO A 152 -10.22 20.81 2.80
N LEU A 153 -9.03 21.36 3.03
CA LEU A 153 -7.79 20.62 3.27
C LEU A 153 -7.50 20.38 4.77
N ALA A 154 -8.41 20.79 5.66
CA ALA A 154 -8.25 20.53 7.09
C ALA A 154 -8.78 19.14 7.43
N TRP A 155 -7.87 18.23 7.77
CA TRP A 155 -8.20 16.90 8.24
C TRP A 155 -8.05 16.84 9.76
N VAL A 156 -8.99 16.20 10.41
CA VAL A 156 -8.94 15.88 11.84
C VAL A 156 -8.70 14.37 11.92
N GLN A 157 -7.58 13.98 12.53
CA GLN A 157 -7.21 12.60 12.79
C GLN A 157 -7.30 12.32 14.28
#